data_9ce8cb80ee2f7883a515814c4cdca8b5
#
_entry.id   9ce8cb80ee2f7883a515814c4cdca8b5
#
_cell.length_a   1.000
_cell.length_b   1.000
_cell.length_c   1.000
_cell.angle_alpha   90.00
_cell.angle_beta   90.00
_cell.angle_gamma   90.00
#
_symmetry.space_group_name_H-M   'P 1'
#
loop_
_entity.id
_entity.type
_entity.pdbx_description
1 polymer ?
#
loop_
_entity_poly.entity_id
_entity_poly.type
_entity_poly.pdbx_seq_one_letter_code
_entity_poly.pdbx_strand_id
1 'polypeptide(L)'
;SDHGDGIGAHHWNQKSALYEEVINIPLIVTLPGKKNAGKVLPQLISNGIDFFASVCDWAGAKMPEGAAGKSFRKVVEEGNPQALHQEYIITETRFDGSKTRGWVVRTERYKYVLYDKGKYREQLFDMQHDRGEMRNLIMENAYSQELQKLRDILEKWMNTYNIRPTRPKLHDVPGKKLKSTTRYQTAYK
;
A
#
# COMPACT_ATOMS: atom_id res chain seq x y z
N SER A 1 6.11 -0.88 14.49
CA SER A 1 6.82 -1.92 13.73
C SER A 1 7.28 -1.36 12.39
N ASP A 2 8.30 -1.96 11.79
CA ASP A 2 8.83 -1.62 10.46
C ASP A 2 8.11 -2.40 9.35
N HIS A 3 7.71 -3.63 9.61
CA HIS A 3 6.89 -4.48 8.75
C HIS A 3 6.07 -5.48 9.59
N GLY A 4 5.10 -6.13 8.96
CA GLY A 4 4.38 -7.26 9.52
C GLY A 4 5.01 -8.60 9.10
N ASP A 5 4.25 -9.68 9.27
CA ASP A 5 4.63 -11.03 8.88
C ASP A 5 3.40 -11.78 8.35
N GLY A 6 3.59 -12.58 7.30
CA GLY A 6 2.50 -13.33 6.67
C GLY A 6 1.88 -14.40 7.55
N ILE A 7 2.64 -15.00 8.47
CA ILE A 7 2.21 -15.98 9.49
C ILE A 7 1.32 -17.10 8.90
N GLY A 8 1.58 -17.50 7.66
CA GLY A 8 0.81 -18.53 6.95
C GLY A 8 -0.40 -18.01 6.15
N ALA A 9 -0.80 -16.75 6.30
CA ALA A 9 -1.81 -16.14 5.44
C ALA A 9 -1.35 -16.18 3.97
N HIS A 10 -2.27 -16.42 3.04
CA HIS A 10 -1.97 -16.61 1.62
C HIS A 10 -0.86 -17.63 1.34
N HIS A 11 -0.66 -18.62 2.22
CA HIS A 11 0.46 -19.57 2.19
C HIS A 11 1.83 -18.88 2.21
N TRP A 12 1.92 -17.68 2.79
CA TRP A 12 3.12 -16.88 2.88
C TRP A 12 3.59 -16.72 4.32
N ASN A 13 4.89 -16.87 4.52
CA ASN A 13 5.57 -16.58 5.78
C ASN A 13 6.58 -15.46 5.57
N GLN A 14 6.89 -14.72 6.63
CA GLN A 14 7.84 -13.60 6.64
C GLN A 14 7.32 -12.36 5.90
N LYS A 15 8.26 -11.46 5.59
CA LYS A 15 8.05 -10.19 4.89
C LYS A 15 8.17 -10.34 3.36
N SER A 16 8.29 -9.23 2.68
CA SER A 16 8.49 -9.07 1.23
C SER A 16 7.24 -9.25 0.36
N ALA A 17 6.16 -9.86 0.84
CA ALA A 17 4.87 -9.84 0.17
C ALA A 17 4.18 -8.48 0.33
N LEU A 18 3.15 -8.24 -0.47
CA LEU A 18 2.37 -6.99 -0.42
C LEU A 18 0.96 -7.20 0.14
N TYR A 19 0.75 -8.25 0.92
CA TYR A 19 -0.50 -8.50 1.64
C TYR A 19 -0.59 -7.63 2.90
N GLU A 20 -1.82 -7.35 3.35
CA GLU A 20 -2.06 -6.48 4.52
C GLU A 20 -1.33 -6.97 5.77
N GLU A 21 -1.22 -8.28 5.98
CA GLU A 21 -0.48 -8.85 7.12
C GLU A 21 0.98 -8.41 7.17
N VAL A 22 1.54 -8.07 6.03
CA VAL A 22 2.94 -7.64 5.90
C VAL A 22 3.08 -6.12 5.89
N ILE A 23 2.17 -5.40 5.24
CA ILE A 23 2.32 -3.96 4.99
C ILE A 23 1.46 -3.07 5.88
N ASN A 24 0.38 -3.59 6.46
CA ASN A 24 -0.46 -2.84 7.39
C ASN A 24 -0.03 -3.13 8.83
N ILE A 25 0.79 -2.26 9.38
CA ILE A 25 1.42 -2.42 10.69
C ILE A 25 0.80 -1.49 11.73
N PRO A 26 0.77 -1.88 13.02
CA PRO A 26 0.29 -1.02 14.08
C PRO A 26 1.23 0.19 14.28
N LEU A 27 0.62 1.37 14.40
CA LEU A 27 1.26 2.60 14.85
C LEU A 27 0.59 3.05 16.14
N ILE A 28 1.31 3.01 17.25
CA ILE A 28 0.82 3.42 18.57
C ILE A 28 1.66 4.61 19.02
N VAL A 29 0.99 5.73 19.34
CA VAL A 29 1.64 6.95 19.81
C VAL A 29 1.10 7.32 21.19
N THR A 30 1.98 7.53 22.15
CA THR A 30 1.65 7.99 23.49
C THR A 30 2.24 9.37 23.70
N LEU A 31 1.39 10.32 24.07
CA LEU A 31 1.79 11.69 24.40
C LEU A 31 1.91 11.87 25.92
N PRO A 32 2.76 12.81 26.38
CA PRO A 32 2.75 13.25 27.77
C PRO A 32 1.35 13.67 28.22
N GLY A 33 0.99 13.35 29.46
CA GLY A 33 -0.34 13.68 30.00
C GLY A 33 -1.48 12.83 29.42
N LYS A 34 -1.19 11.80 28.63
CA LYS A 34 -2.19 10.89 28.03
C LYS A 34 -3.26 11.62 27.19
N LYS A 35 -2.93 12.77 26.61
CA LYS A 35 -3.85 13.51 25.73
C LYS A 35 -4.29 12.61 24.57
N ASN A 36 -5.58 12.56 24.30
CA ASN A 36 -6.20 11.72 23.27
C ASN A 36 -5.99 10.20 23.45
N ALA A 37 -5.66 9.72 24.66
CA ALA A 37 -5.50 8.30 24.92
C ALA A 37 -6.76 7.49 24.53
N GLY A 38 -6.54 6.29 23.98
CA GLY A 38 -7.61 5.40 23.55
C GLY A 38 -8.29 5.74 22.22
N LYS A 39 -7.89 6.83 21.55
CA LYS A 39 -8.40 7.14 20.22
C LYS A 39 -7.79 6.23 19.16
N VAL A 40 -8.62 5.74 18.26
CA VAL A 40 -8.22 5.06 17.02
C VAL A 40 -8.49 6.01 15.86
N LEU A 41 -7.49 6.25 15.04
CA LEU A 41 -7.55 7.21 13.95
C LEU A 41 -7.36 6.47 12.61
N PRO A 42 -8.20 6.72 11.60
CA PRO A 42 -8.24 5.92 10.37
C PRO A 42 -7.26 6.41 9.29
N GLN A 43 -6.32 7.28 9.62
CA GLN A 43 -5.42 7.89 8.64
C GLN A 43 -4.50 6.85 7.99
N LEU A 44 -4.30 7.01 6.68
CA LEU A 44 -3.20 6.38 5.98
C LEU A 44 -1.90 7.09 6.35
N ILE A 45 -0.97 6.37 6.97
CA ILE A 45 0.34 6.87 7.41
C ILE A 45 1.42 5.95 6.87
N SER A 46 2.39 6.52 6.18
CA SER A 46 3.56 5.78 5.71
C SER A 46 4.63 5.75 6.80
N ASN A 47 4.96 4.56 7.31
CA ASN A 47 5.98 4.40 8.35
C ASN A 47 7.37 4.85 7.90
N GLY A 48 7.67 4.74 6.60
CA GLY A 48 8.99 5.11 6.06
C GLY A 48 9.21 6.62 5.99
N ILE A 49 8.22 7.37 5.53
CA ILE A 49 8.39 8.80 5.23
C ILE A 49 7.64 9.73 6.20
N ASP A 50 6.40 9.39 6.58
CA ASP A 50 5.59 10.25 7.46
C ASP A 50 6.07 10.18 8.91
N PHE A 51 6.56 9.01 9.34
CA PHE A 51 7.16 8.87 10.66
C PHE A 51 8.37 9.78 10.82
N PHE A 52 9.28 9.79 9.83
CA PHE A 52 10.44 10.67 9.82
C PHE A 52 10.04 12.15 9.86
N ALA A 53 9.09 12.56 9.02
CA ALA A 53 8.56 13.92 9.02
C ALA A 53 7.97 14.31 10.38
N SER A 54 7.27 13.40 11.05
CA SER A 54 6.67 13.63 12.35
C SER A 54 7.70 13.76 13.47
N VAL A 55 8.76 12.95 13.44
CA VAL A 55 9.88 13.05 14.39
C VAL A 55 10.59 14.39 14.23
N CYS A 56 10.87 14.84 13.01
CA CYS A 56 11.46 16.17 12.76
C CYS A 56 10.57 17.29 13.31
N ASP A 57 9.26 17.21 13.08
CA ASP A 57 8.29 18.20 13.56
C ASP A 57 8.23 18.25 15.10
N TRP A 58 8.21 17.11 15.80
CA TRP A 58 8.27 17.06 17.25
C TRP A 58 9.60 17.59 17.81
N ALA A 59 10.70 17.33 17.11
CA ALA A 59 12.02 17.81 17.52
C ALA A 59 12.26 19.29 17.17
N GLY A 60 11.36 19.96 16.44
CA GLY A 60 11.58 21.29 15.89
C GLY A 60 12.70 21.34 14.84
N ALA A 61 13.05 20.20 14.25
CA ALA A 61 14.08 20.06 13.25
C ALA A 61 13.52 20.31 11.83
N LYS A 62 14.31 20.97 11.00
CA LYS A 62 13.94 21.15 9.59
C LYS A 62 14.10 19.84 8.82
N MET A 63 13.11 19.51 8.01
CA MET A 63 13.20 18.41 7.07
C MET A 63 14.35 18.65 6.08
N PRO A 64 15.15 17.60 5.74
CA PRO A 64 16.12 17.69 4.65
C PRO A 64 15.44 18.09 3.34
N GLU A 65 16.18 18.83 2.51
CA GLU A 65 15.67 19.19 1.18
C GLU A 65 15.41 17.94 0.34
N GLY A 66 14.26 17.91 -0.34
CA GLY A 66 13.83 16.77 -1.16
C GLY A 66 13.30 15.58 -0.36
N ALA A 67 13.30 15.60 0.98
CA ALA A 67 12.68 14.55 1.78
C ALA A 67 11.16 14.59 1.61
N ALA A 68 10.56 13.41 1.40
CA ALA A 68 9.13 13.23 1.31
C ALA A 68 8.51 12.99 2.70
N GLY A 69 7.19 13.00 2.77
CA GLY A 69 6.41 12.68 3.96
C GLY A 69 5.69 13.88 4.55
N LYS A 70 4.65 13.58 5.32
CA LYS A 70 3.82 14.57 6.01
C LYS A 70 3.77 14.24 7.49
N SER A 71 3.95 15.24 8.34
CA SER A 71 3.83 15.05 9.79
C SER A 71 2.40 14.72 10.18
N PHE A 72 2.23 13.67 10.98
CA PHE A 72 0.96 13.33 11.64
C PHE A 72 0.87 13.88 13.08
N ARG A 73 1.79 14.75 13.49
CA ARG A 73 1.83 15.33 14.83
C ARG A 73 0.49 15.95 15.23
N LYS A 74 -0.09 16.81 14.37
CA LYS A 74 -1.37 17.46 14.66
C LYS A 74 -2.52 16.47 14.79
N VAL A 75 -2.53 15.39 13.99
CA VAL A 75 -3.53 14.33 14.11
C VAL A 75 -3.51 13.74 15.51
N VAL A 76 -2.32 13.47 16.05
CA VAL A 76 -2.15 12.85 17.38
C VAL A 76 -2.41 13.86 18.50
N GLU A 77 -1.83 15.07 18.43
CA GLU A 77 -1.92 16.07 19.50
C GLU A 77 -3.32 16.68 19.64
N GLU A 78 -4.00 16.92 18.53
CA GLU A 78 -5.34 17.49 18.50
C GLU A 78 -6.43 16.43 18.49
N GLY A 79 -6.08 15.17 18.12
CA GLY A 79 -7.04 14.10 17.89
C GLY A 79 -7.97 14.41 16.73
N ASN A 80 -7.47 15.19 15.76
CA ASN A 80 -8.21 15.66 14.61
C ASN A 80 -7.81 14.88 13.36
N PRO A 81 -8.67 13.99 12.85
CA PRO A 81 -8.42 13.22 11.64
C PRO A 81 -8.17 14.10 10.40
N GLN A 82 -8.75 15.27 10.35
CA GLN A 82 -8.64 16.18 9.19
C GLN A 82 -7.28 16.90 9.11
N ALA A 83 -6.48 16.85 10.17
CA ALA A 83 -5.16 17.49 10.19
C ALA A 83 -4.13 16.83 9.24
N LEU A 84 -4.37 15.61 8.83
CA LEU A 84 -3.61 14.92 7.79
C LEU A 84 -4.57 14.19 6.84
N HIS A 85 -4.58 14.61 5.61
CA HIS A 85 -5.32 13.92 4.55
C HIS A 85 -4.35 13.38 3.51
N GLN A 86 -4.37 12.07 3.33
CA GLN A 86 -3.69 11.37 2.25
C GLN A 86 -4.69 10.50 1.52
N GLU A 87 -4.92 10.81 0.25
CA GLU A 87 -5.84 10.02 -0.59
C GLU A 87 -5.31 8.60 -0.82
N TYR A 88 -3.99 8.47 -0.85
CA TYR A 88 -3.33 7.18 -1.03
C TYR A 88 -1.91 7.19 -0.46
N ILE A 89 -1.39 6.01 -0.21
CA ILE A 89 0.03 5.75 0.02
C ILE A 89 0.54 4.75 -1.03
N ILE A 90 1.84 4.82 -1.32
CA ILE A 90 2.50 3.87 -2.20
C ILE A 90 3.57 3.12 -1.42
N THR A 91 3.54 1.78 -1.53
CA THR A 91 4.54 0.89 -0.95
C THR A 91 5.24 0.15 -2.07
N GLU A 92 6.55 0.05 -1.99
CA GLU A 92 7.37 -0.73 -2.91
C GLU A 92 8.04 -1.87 -2.16
N THR A 93 8.15 -3.02 -2.81
CA THR A 93 8.93 -4.15 -2.33
C THR A 93 9.82 -4.73 -3.42
N ARG A 94 10.90 -5.37 -2.97
CA ARG A 94 11.72 -6.25 -3.78
C ARG A 94 11.87 -7.57 -3.07
N PHE A 95 11.48 -8.65 -3.73
CA PHE A 95 11.60 -9.99 -3.15
C PHE A 95 13.07 -10.38 -2.97
N ASP A 96 13.42 -10.85 -1.79
CA ASP A 96 14.75 -11.34 -1.46
C ASP A 96 15.15 -12.49 -2.42
N GLY A 97 16.42 -12.46 -2.86
CA GLY A 97 16.93 -13.47 -3.79
C GLY A 97 16.36 -13.41 -5.21
N SER A 98 15.44 -12.50 -5.49
CA SER A 98 14.79 -12.34 -6.78
C SER A 98 14.98 -10.92 -7.33
N LYS A 99 14.82 -10.78 -8.65
CA LYS A 99 14.75 -9.47 -9.30
C LYS A 99 13.31 -8.96 -9.41
N THR A 100 12.36 -9.62 -8.80
CA THR A 100 10.94 -9.23 -8.86
C THR A 100 10.69 -8.07 -7.92
N ARG A 101 10.07 -7.03 -8.43
CA ARG A 101 9.59 -5.89 -7.66
C ARG A 101 8.07 -5.86 -7.66
N GLY A 102 7.50 -5.25 -6.65
CA GLY A 102 6.07 -5.02 -6.57
C GLY A 102 5.77 -3.66 -5.96
N TRP A 103 4.62 -3.13 -6.32
CA TRP A 103 4.12 -1.83 -5.86
C TRP A 103 2.65 -1.96 -5.46
N VAL A 104 2.28 -1.21 -4.44
CA VAL A 104 0.91 -1.06 -3.97
C VAL A 104 0.52 0.39 -4.04
N VAL A 105 -0.68 0.66 -4.55
CA VAL A 105 -1.43 1.88 -4.26
C VAL A 105 -2.52 1.52 -3.27
N ARG A 106 -2.46 2.07 -2.06
CA ARG A 106 -3.42 1.85 -0.97
C ARG A 106 -4.20 3.13 -0.73
N THR A 107 -5.49 3.12 -1.01
CA THR A 107 -6.45 4.15 -0.60
C THR A 107 -7.18 3.69 0.66
N GLU A 108 -8.07 4.48 1.23
CA GLU A 108 -8.87 4.07 2.38
C GLU A 108 -9.65 2.77 2.10
N ARG A 109 -10.23 2.64 0.90
CA ARG A 109 -11.08 1.49 0.54
C ARG A 109 -10.38 0.48 -0.34
N TYR A 110 -9.59 0.90 -1.33
CA TYR A 110 -9.06 0.00 -2.35
C TYR A 110 -7.56 -0.20 -2.21
N LYS A 111 -7.14 -1.37 -2.64
CA LYS A 111 -5.73 -1.73 -2.75
C LYS A 111 -5.46 -2.29 -4.14
N TYR A 112 -4.58 -1.63 -4.87
CA TYR A 112 -4.10 -2.07 -6.16
C TYR A 112 -2.65 -2.50 -6.06
N VAL A 113 -2.34 -3.69 -6.55
CA VAL A 113 -1.00 -4.28 -6.54
C VAL A 113 -0.53 -4.52 -7.96
N LEU A 114 0.70 -4.13 -8.24
CA LEU A 114 1.40 -4.44 -9.49
C LEU A 114 2.74 -5.10 -9.19
N TYR A 115 2.97 -6.27 -9.76
CA TYR A 115 4.29 -6.92 -9.80
C TYR A 115 4.92 -6.78 -11.20
N ASP A 116 6.24 -6.58 -11.27
CA ASP A 116 6.95 -6.45 -12.56
C ASP A 116 7.17 -7.79 -13.26
N LYS A 117 6.97 -8.92 -12.57
CA LYS A 117 7.08 -10.29 -13.08
C LYS A 117 5.97 -11.20 -12.54
N GLY A 118 5.83 -12.36 -13.12
CA GLY A 118 4.87 -13.38 -12.72
C GLY A 118 3.68 -13.49 -13.67
N LYS A 119 2.81 -14.46 -13.41
CA LYS A 119 1.64 -14.75 -14.24
C LYS A 119 0.46 -13.84 -13.89
N TYR A 120 0.29 -13.52 -12.63
CA TYR A 120 -0.80 -12.73 -12.07
C TYR A 120 -0.24 -11.43 -11.48
N ARG A 121 0.17 -10.53 -12.36
CA ARG A 121 0.92 -9.34 -12.00
C ARG A 121 0.07 -8.24 -11.38
N GLU A 122 -1.22 -8.20 -11.70
CA GLU A 122 -2.14 -7.19 -11.20
C GLU A 122 -3.16 -7.80 -10.27
N GLN A 123 -3.43 -7.08 -9.19
CA GLN A 123 -4.47 -7.45 -8.24
C GLN A 123 -5.20 -6.18 -7.79
N LEU A 124 -6.50 -6.30 -7.59
CA LEU A 124 -7.34 -5.25 -7.02
C LEU A 124 -8.20 -5.85 -5.92
N PHE A 125 -8.20 -5.21 -4.75
CA PHE A 125 -8.99 -5.63 -3.60
C PHE A 125 -9.84 -4.49 -3.07
N ASP A 126 -11.07 -4.79 -2.62
CA ASP A 126 -11.93 -3.89 -1.87
C ASP A 126 -11.74 -4.17 -0.37
N MET A 127 -10.90 -3.39 0.27
CA MET A 127 -10.51 -3.60 1.66
C MET A 127 -11.63 -3.35 2.67
N GLN A 128 -12.71 -2.74 2.25
CA GLN A 128 -13.91 -2.58 3.08
C GLN A 128 -14.69 -3.90 3.21
N HIS A 129 -14.74 -4.69 2.14
CA HIS A 129 -15.53 -5.92 2.06
C HIS A 129 -14.68 -7.20 2.08
N ASP A 130 -13.38 -7.09 1.79
CA ASP A 130 -12.45 -8.22 1.69
C ASP A 130 -11.10 -7.84 2.32
N ARG A 131 -11.07 -7.71 3.64
CA ARG A 131 -9.85 -7.40 4.39
C ARG A 131 -8.79 -8.50 4.30
N GLY A 132 -9.21 -9.72 4.04
CA GLY A 132 -8.31 -10.88 3.88
C GLY A 132 -7.82 -11.05 2.46
N GLU A 133 -8.09 -10.12 1.53
CA GLU A 133 -7.56 -10.14 0.15
C GLU A 133 -7.80 -11.48 -0.59
N MET A 134 -8.95 -12.09 -0.34
CA MET A 134 -9.29 -13.41 -0.87
C MET A 134 -9.83 -13.37 -2.30
N ARG A 135 -10.33 -12.22 -2.74
CA ARG A 135 -10.95 -12.05 -4.06
C ARG A 135 -10.27 -10.95 -4.87
N ASN A 136 -9.54 -11.34 -5.91
CA ASN A 136 -8.97 -10.39 -6.85
C ASN A 136 -10.03 -9.87 -7.84
N LEU A 137 -10.30 -8.58 -7.80
CA LEU A 137 -11.34 -7.90 -8.59
C LEU A 137 -10.87 -7.39 -9.94
N ILE A 138 -9.63 -7.70 -10.34
CA ILE A 138 -9.00 -7.16 -11.56
C ILE A 138 -9.80 -7.42 -12.85
N MET A 139 -10.64 -8.44 -12.88
CA MET A 139 -11.44 -8.84 -14.03
C MET A 139 -12.90 -8.44 -13.94
N GLU A 140 -13.29 -7.79 -12.85
CA GLU A 140 -14.67 -7.41 -12.59
C GLU A 140 -14.98 -6.06 -13.21
N ASN A 141 -15.84 -6.03 -14.23
CA ASN A 141 -16.20 -4.81 -14.97
C ASN A 141 -16.74 -3.68 -14.05
N ALA A 142 -17.41 -4.05 -12.97
CA ALA A 142 -17.96 -3.09 -12.01
C ALA A 142 -16.89 -2.21 -11.35
N TYR A 143 -15.64 -2.66 -11.33
CA TYR A 143 -14.50 -1.94 -10.71
C TYR A 143 -13.55 -1.30 -11.74
N SER A 144 -13.89 -1.32 -13.02
CA SER A 144 -13.00 -0.86 -14.10
C SER A 144 -12.59 0.60 -13.96
N GLN A 145 -13.49 1.48 -13.54
CA GLN A 145 -13.18 2.91 -13.35
C GLN A 145 -12.19 3.11 -12.18
N GLU A 146 -12.43 2.42 -11.04
CA GLU A 146 -11.54 2.53 -9.90
C GLU A 146 -10.16 1.91 -10.19
N LEU A 147 -10.15 0.77 -10.87
CA LEU A 147 -8.91 0.15 -11.34
C LEU A 147 -8.09 1.11 -12.21
N GLN A 148 -8.73 1.80 -13.19
CA GLN A 148 -8.03 2.73 -14.05
C GLN A 148 -7.46 3.91 -13.26
N LYS A 149 -8.22 4.47 -12.33
CA LYS A 149 -7.76 5.54 -11.44
C LYS A 149 -6.52 5.14 -10.64
N LEU A 150 -6.51 3.94 -10.07
CA LEU A 150 -5.38 3.44 -9.27
C LEU A 150 -4.14 3.16 -10.13
N ARG A 151 -4.34 2.67 -11.35
CA ARG A 151 -3.28 2.53 -12.36
C ARG A 151 -2.65 3.87 -12.71
N ASP A 152 -3.48 4.88 -12.95
CA ASP A 152 -3.02 6.23 -13.29
C ASP A 152 -2.21 6.87 -12.15
N ILE A 153 -2.64 6.67 -10.90
CA ILE A 153 -1.89 7.09 -9.72
C ILE A 153 -0.50 6.43 -9.69
N LEU A 154 -0.44 5.11 -9.86
CA LEU A 154 0.84 4.39 -9.83
C LEU A 154 1.75 4.80 -10.99
N GLU A 155 1.20 4.94 -12.20
CA GLU A 155 1.95 5.37 -13.37
C GLU A 155 2.53 6.78 -13.20
N LYS A 156 1.73 7.72 -12.70
CA LYS A 156 2.19 9.08 -12.39
C LYS A 156 3.33 9.07 -11.38
N TRP A 157 3.20 8.29 -10.31
CA TRP A 157 4.24 8.16 -9.29
C TRP A 157 5.52 7.54 -9.87
N MET A 158 5.41 6.46 -10.63
CA MET A 158 6.56 5.83 -11.30
C MET A 158 7.28 6.79 -12.24
N ASN A 159 6.54 7.60 -12.99
CA ASN A 159 7.12 8.61 -13.88
C ASN A 159 7.86 9.71 -13.09
N THR A 160 7.30 10.16 -11.96
CA THR A 160 7.94 11.16 -11.10
C THR A 160 9.29 10.70 -10.57
N TYR A 161 9.42 9.44 -10.21
CA TYR A 161 10.67 8.86 -9.66
C TYR A 161 11.51 8.11 -10.69
N ASN A 162 11.18 8.24 -11.98
CA ASN A 162 11.87 7.55 -13.09
C ASN A 162 11.97 6.03 -12.90
N ILE A 163 10.96 5.43 -12.28
CA ILE A 163 10.87 3.98 -12.07
C ILE A 163 10.38 3.33 -13.36
N ARG A 164 11.10 2.30 -13.81
CA ARG A 164 10.70 1.52 -14.99
C ARG A 164 10.50 0.06 -14.56
N PRO A 165 9.28 -0.48 -14.70
CA PRO A 165 9.06 -1.91 -14.58
C PRO A 165 9.91 -2.67 -15.62
N THR A 166 10.33 -3.89 -15.28
CA THR A 166 11.15 -4.73 -16.18
C THR A 166 10.39 -5.25 -17.39
N ARG A 167 9.08 -5.05 -17.45
CA ARG A 167 8.22 -5.40 -18.60
C ARG A 167 7.38 -4.20 -19.04
N PRO A 168 6.98 -4.16 -20.33
CA PRO A 168 6.11 -3.11 -20.84
C PRO A 168 4.82 -2.96 -20.02
N LYS A 169 4.22 -1.80 -20.11
CA LYS A 169 2.94 -1.47 -19.47
C LYS A 169 1.90 -2.55 -19.76
N LEU A 170 1.11 -2.91 -18.78
CA LEU A 170 0.00 -3.86 -18.93
C LEU A 170 -1.02 -3.44 -19.99
N HIS A 171 -1.14 -2.13 -20.22
CA HIS A 171 -1.96 -1.53 -21.27
C HIS A 171 -1.54 -1.92 -22.69
N ASP A 172 -0.27 -2.34 -22.87
CA ASP A 172 0.28 -2.73 -24.19
C ASP A 172 0.16 -4.23 -24.46
N VAL A 173 -0.37 -5.01 -23.54
CA VAL A 173 -0.65 -6.44 -23.79
C VAL A 173 -2.05 -6.56 -24.37
N PRO A 174 -2.20 -6.83 -25.69
CA PRO A 174 -3.52 -7.05 -26.28
C PRO A 174 -4.25 -8.12 -25.47
N GLY A 175 -5.47 -7.80 -25.08
CA GLY A 175 -6.32 -8.55 -24.16
C GLY A 175 -6.30 -10.06 -24.28
N LYS A 176 -5.32 -10.72 -23.70
CA LYS A 176 -5.51 -12.08 -23.24
C LYS A 176 -6.43 -12.00 -22.05
N LYS A 177 -7.72 -12.24 -22.28
CA LYS A 177 -8.71 -12.49 -21.23
C LYS A 177 -8.06 -13.45 -20.24
N LEU A 178 -7.64 -12.97 -19.07
CA LEU A 178 -7.25 -13.83 -17.97
C LEU A 178 -8.47 -14.68 -17.67
N LYS A 179 -8.36 -15.99 -17.87
CA LYS A 179 -9.47 -16.89 -17.56
C LYS A 179 -9.75 -16.79 -16.07
N SER A 180 -11.02 -16.64 -15.75
CA SER A 180 -11.68 -16.42 -14.47
C SER A 180 -10.88 -16.67 -13.18
N THR A 181 -11.15 -15.86 -12.19
CA THR A 181 -10.68 -15.89 -10.79
C THR A 181 -10.74 -17.24 -10.09
N THR A 182 -11.54 -18.17 -10.57
CA THR A 182 -11.66 -19.54 -10.06
C THR A 182 -10.34 -20.34 -10.09
N ARG A 183 -9.34 -19.92 -10.86
CA ARG A 183 -8.03 -20.57 -10.89
C ARG A 183 -7.03 -20.10 -9.85
N TYR A 184 -7.32 -19.03 -9.11
CA TYR A 184 -6.49 -18.65 -7.98
C TYR A 184 -6.56 -19.65 -6.83
N GLN A 185 -7.73 -20.27 -6.63
CA GLN A 185 -7.91 -21.28 -5.59
C GLN A 185 -7.25 -22.62 -5.90
N THR A 186 -6.94 -22.91 -7.17
CA THR A 186 -6.33 -24.18 -7.59
C THR A 186 -4.84 -24.12 -7.85
N ALA A 187 -4.23 -22.94 -7.88
CA ALA A 187 -2.78 -22.81 -8.06
C ALA A 187 -1.97 -23.06 -6.77
N TYR A 188 -2.67 -23.28 -5.65
CA TYR A 188 -2.10 -23.56 -4.33
C TYR A 188 -2.49 -24.96 -3.78
N LYS A 189 -2.87 -25.89 -4.65
CA LYS A 189 -2.97 -27.30 -4.30
C LYS A 189 -1.73 -28.05 -4.76
#